data_d09bc9d6aed2ce95f9dda4b2f55ba4cd
#
_entry.id   d09bc9d6aed2ce95f9dda4b2f55ba4cd
#
_cell.length_a   1.000
_cell.length_b   1.000
_cell.length_c   1.000
_cell.angle_alpha   90.00
_cell.angle_beta   90.00
_cell.angle_gamma   90.00
#
_symmetry.space_group_name_H-M   'P 1'
#
loop_
_entity.id
_entity.type
_entity.pdbx_description
1 polymer ?
#
loop_
_entity_poly.entity_id
_entity_poly.type
_entity_poly.pdbx_seq_one_letter_code
_entity_poly.pdbx_strand_id
1 'polypeptide(L)'
;MIDDLSQFDNISIIVEDVHELTEPKDYEIGKICAVHIDVDIYEPTVSSLNFVDQCEWNKIYMRFDDWHGHEPDYDQHERLACREWLDRNNYKHELLRNGLHGEMIVTR
;
A
#
# COMPACT_ATOMS: atom_id res chain seq x y z
N MET A 1 -17.28 -9.86 8.34
CA MET A 1 -16.86 -8.73 7.49
C MET A 1 -16.64 -9.14 6.03
N ILE A 2 -15.86 -10.20 5.77
CA ILE A 2 -15.65 -10.69 4.39
C ILE A 2 -16.98 -11.00 3.70
N ASP A 3 -17.91 -11.65 4.40
CA ASP A 3 -19.21 -12.00 3.85
C ASP A 3 -20.05 -10.77 3.49
N ASP A 4 -19.89 -9.67 4.26
CA ASP A 4 -20.62 -8.43 3.99
C ASP A 4 -20.13 -7.79 2.69
N LEU A 5 -18.83 -7.88 2.40
CA LEU A 5 -18.24 -7.31 1.19
C LEU A 5 -18.58 -8.14 -0.06
N SER A 6 -18.73 -9.44 0.09
CA SER A 6 -18.99 -10.34 -1.05
C SER A 6 -20.33 -10.09 -1.75
N GLN A 7 -21.24 -9.35 -1.11
CA GLN A 7 -22.52 -8.98 -1.71
C GLN A 7 -22.42 -7.87 -2.77
N PHE A 8 -21.26 -7.21 -2.88
CA PHE A 8 -21.07 -6.13 -3.84
C PHE A 8 -20.41 -6.65 -5.11
N ASP A 9 -20.98 -6.31 -6.28
CA ASP A 9 -20.47 -6.77 -7.57
C ASP A 9 -19.10 -6.18 -7.93
N ASN A 10 -18.79 -5.01 -7.38
CA ASN A 10 -17.54 -4.28 -7.69
C ASN A 10 -16.43 -4.55 -6.69
N ILE A 11 -16.59 -5.53 -5.80
CA ILE A 11 -15.59 -5.90 -4.81
C ILE A 11 -15.19 -7.36 -5.03
N SER A 12 -13.90 -7.59 -5.18
CA SER A 12 -13.32 -8.93 -5.24
C SER A 12 -12.45 -9.15 -4.02
N ILE A 13 -12.63 -10.28 -3.34
CA ILE A 13 -11.86 -10.62 -2.15
C ILE A 13 -10.89 -11.74 -2.51
N ILE A 14 -9.61 -11.50 -2.25
CA ILE A 14 -8.53 -12.47 -2.46
C ILE A 14 -8.01 -12.84 -1.07
N VAL A 15 -8.15 -14.11 -0.71
CA VAL A 15 -7.67 -14.62 0.57
C VAL A 15 -6.31 -15.26 0.32
N GLU A 16 -5.25 -14.48 0.57
CA GLU A 16 -3.88 -14.90 0.30
C GLU A 16 -2.92 -14.22 1.26
N ASP A 17 -1.82 -14.88 1.59
CA ASP A 17 -0.71 -14.25 2.29
C ASP A 17 -0.01 -13.27 1.32
N VAL A 18 0.29 -12.05 1.79
CA VAL A 18 0.91 -11.03 0.92
C VAL A 18 2.27 -11.47 0.40
N HIS A 19 2.96 -12.38 1.10
CA HIS A 19 4.24 -12.95 0.64
C HIS A 19 4.07 -13.94 -0.50
N GLU A 20 2.86 -14.46 -0.68
CA GLU A 20 2.53 -15.47 -1.69
C GLU A 20 1.86 -14.87 -2.92
N LEU A 21 1.64 -13.57 -2.94
CA LEU A 21 1.01 -12.91 -4.08
C LEU A 21 1.87 -13.06 -5.34
N THR A 22 1.22 -13.44 -6.42
CA THR A 22 1.84 -13.54 -7.73
C THR A 22 1.66 -12.25 -8.51
N GLU A 23 1.50 -12.27 -9.81
CA GLU A 23 1.36 -11.06 -10.61
C GLU A 23 -0.05 -10.48 -10.56
N PRO A 24 -0.21 -9.14 -10.68
CA PRO A 24 -1.55 -8.53 -10.65
C PRO A 24 -2.53 -9.11 -11.65
N LYS A 25 -2.07 -9.50 -12.83
CA LYS A 25 -2.95 -10.11 -13.85
C LYS A 25 -3.59 -11.41 -13.38
N ASP A 26 -2.96 -12.13 -12.47
CA ASP A 26 -3.50 -13.39 -11.92
C ASP A 26 -4.74 -13.13 -11.08
N TYR A 27 -4.95 -11.90 -10.62
CA TYR A 27 -6.09 -11.46 -9.83
C TYR A 27 -7.02 -10.52 -10.61
N GLU A 28 -6.80 -10.39 -11.90
CA GLU A 28 -7.58 -9.51 -12.77
C GLU A 28 -7.47 -8.03 -12.35
N ILE A 29 -6.30 -7.63 -11.83
CA ILE A 29 -6.04 -6.25 -11.45
C ILE A 29 -5.46 -5.51 -12.66
N GLY A 30 -6.17 -4.46 -13.07
CA GLY A 30 -5.70 -3.56 -14.11
C GLY A 30 -4.99 -2.33 -13.53
N LYS A 31 -5.21 -1.18 -14.14
CA LYS A 31 -4.62 0.08 -13.67
C LYS A 31 -5.20 0.46 -12.32
N ILE A 32 -4.33 0.80 -11.37
CA ILE A 32 -4.76 1.19 -10.02
C ILE A 32 -4.62 2.70 -9.83
N CYS A 33 -5.41 3.26 -8.92
CA CYS A 33 -5.36 4.68 -8.56
C CYS A 33 -5.27 4.92 -7.06
N ALA A 34 -5.55 3.91 -6.25
CA ALA A 34 -5.50 4.03 -4.79
C ALA A 34 -5.09 2.71 -4.17
N VAL A 35 -4.35 2.79 -3.06
CA VAL A 35 -3.88 1.62 -2.30
C VAL A 35 -4.00 1.93 -0.82
N HIS A 36 -4.55 0.99 -0.06
CA HIS A 36 -4.56 1.06 1.40
C HIS A 36 -3.72 -0.08 1.96
N ILE A 37 -2.67 0.26 2.69
CA ILE A 37 -1.77 -0.69 3.36
C ILE A 37 -2.18 -0.78 4.82
N ASP A 38 -2.52 -1.98 5.27
CA ASP A 38 -2.95 -2.23 6.65
C ASP A 38 -2.46 -3.62 7.08
N VAL A 39 -1.15 -3.77 7.18
CA VAL A 39 -0.48 -5.04 7.51
C VAL A 39 0.42 -4.91 8.73
N ASP A 40 0.42 -3.75 9.37
CA ASP A 40 1.01 -3.40 10.66
C ASP A 40 2.54 -3.43 10.74
N ILE A 41 3.21 -4.41 10.19
CA ILE A 41 4.65 -4.62 10.40
C ILE A 41 5.45 -4.53 9.10
N TYR A 42 6.78 -4.50 9.23
CA TYR A 42 7.71 -4.16 8.16
C TYR A 42 7.66 -5.13 6.97
N GLU A 43 7.88 -6.43 7.20
CA GLU A 43 8.04 -7.38 6.10
C GLU A 43 6.80 -7.52 5.21
N PRO A 44 5.57 -7.66 5.76
CA PRO A 44 4.38 -7.66 4.91
C PRO A 44 4.20 -6.36 4.14
N THR A 45 4.63 -5.22 4.71
CA THR A 45 4.56 -3.94 4.00
C THR A 45 5.51 -3.95 2.79
N VAL A 46 6.72 -4.46 2.96
CA VAL A 46 7.68 -4.58 1.85
C VAL A 46 7.08 -5.44 0.73
N SER A 47 6.50 -6.58 1.06
CA SER A 47 5.88 -7.46 0.07
C SER A 47 4.70 -6.80 -0.62
N SER A 48 3.88 -6.05 0.13
CA SER A 48 2.75 -5.31 -0.43
C SER A 48 3.22 -4.24 -1.41
N LEU A 49 4.25 -3.48 -1.06
CA LEU A 49 4.80 -2.43 -1.93
C LEU A 49 5.46 -3.01 -3.19
N ASN A 50 6.11 -4.16 -3.07
CA ASN A 50 6.65 -4.86 -4.22
C ASN A 50 5.53 -5.30 -5.18
N PHE A 51 4.40 -5.70 -4.65
CA PHE A 51 3.23 -6.02 -5.46
C PHE A 51 2.68 -4.76 -6.17
N VAL A 52 2.63 -3.64 -5.46
CA VAL A 52 2.21 -2.35 -6.04
C VAL A 52 3.12 -1.98 -7.23
N ASP A 53 4.42 -2.22 -7.11
CA ASP A 53 5.36 -1.95 -8.21
C ASP A 53 5.04 -2.74 -9.48
N GLN A 54 4.45 -3.91 -9.35
CA GLN A 54 4.05 -4.74 -10.49
C GLN A 54 2.73 -4.29 -11.12
N CYS A 55 1.95 -3.48 -10.41
CA CYS A 55 0.69 -2.96 -10.92
C CYS A 55 0.94 -1.83 -11.92
N GLU A 56 -0.04 -1.61 -12.81
CA GLU A 56 0.00 -0.49 -13.74
C GLU A 56 -0.52 0.77 -13.05
N TRP A 57 0.31 1.82 -13.00
CA TRP A 57 -0.09 3.11 -12.46
C TRP A 57 0.91 4.20 -12.84
N ASN A 58 0.43 5.45 -12.85
CA ASN A 58 1.29 6.63 -13.04
C ASN A 58 1.31 7.48 -11.77
N LYS A 59 0.17 7.62 -11.15
CA LYS A 59 -0.03 8.44 -9.95
C LYS A 59 -1.07 7.75 -9.09
N ILE A 60 -0.74 7.48 -7.83
CA ILE A 60 -1.64 6.78 -6.90
C ILE A 60 -1.76 7.52 -5.59
N TYR A 61 -2.94 7.43 -5.00
CA TYR A 61 -3.18 7.80 -3.61
C TYR A 61 -2.85 6.58 -2.75
N MET A 62 -2.05 6.78 -1.71
CA MET A 62 -1.71 5.71 -0.77
C MET A 62 -2.08 6.09 0.65
N ARG A 63 -2.66 5.14 1.37
CA ARG A 63 -2.95 5.28 2.78
C ARG A 63 -2.28 4.16 3.55
N PHE A 64 -1.57 4.53 4.61
CA PHE A 64 -0.94 3.60 5.55
C PHE A 64 -1.66 3.69 6.88
N ASP A 65 -2.17 2.58 7.37
CA ASP A 65 -2.97 2.55 8.59
C ASP A 65 -2.12 2.86 9.83
N ASP A 66 -0.88 2.38 9.87
CA ASP A 66 0.01 2.49 11.02
C ASP A 66 1.25 3.34 10.67
N TRP A 67 1.12 4.66 10.83
CA TRP A 67 2.13 5.61 10.37
C TRP A 67 2.90 6.33 11.48
N HIS A 68 2.22 6.75 12.54
CA HIS A 68 2.81 7.45 13.69
C HIS A 68 3.52 8.76 13.32
N GLY A 69 2.89 9.57 12.47
CA GLY A 69 3.47 10.83 12.01
C GLY A 69 3.67 11.86 13.10
N HIS A 70 2.99 11.71 14.25
CA HIS A 70 3.17 12.56 15.42
C HIS A 70 4.49 12.31 16.15
N GLU A 71 5.19 11.23 15.83
CA GLU A 71 6.51 10.90 16.37
C GLU A 71 7.56 11.12 15.26
N PRO A 72 8.29 12.24 15.26
CA PRO A 72 9.21 12.57 14.16
C PRO A 72 10.28 11.52 13.87
N ASP A 73 10.75 10.86 14.92
CA ASP A 73 11.83 9.89 14.81
C ASP A 73 11.35 8.46 14.63
N TYR A 74 10.03 8.27 14.48
CA TYR A 74 9.49 6.93 14.25
C TYR A 74 9.86 6.46 12.85
N ASP A 75 10.74 5.47 12.77
CA ASP A 75 11.21 4.92 11.50
C ASP A 75 11.15 3.40 11.59
N GLN A 76 9.94 2.86 11.61
CA GLN A 76 9.68 1.44 11.79
C GLN A 76 8.48 1.00 10.94
N HIS A 77 8.39 -0.30 10.72
CA HIS A 77 7.22 -0.97 10.15
C HIS A 77 6.74 -0.36 8.81
N GLU A 78 5.48 0.03 8.70
CA GLU A 78 4.91 0.56 7.45
C GLU A 78 5.63 1.82 6.99
N ARG A 79 5.95 2.71 7.92
CA ARG A 79 6.62 3.98 7.59
C ARG A 79 8.04 3.76 7.08
N LEU A 80 8.79 2.87 7.71
CA LEU A 80 10.15 2.52 7.27
C LEU A 80 10.12 1.88 5.88
N ALA A 81 9.25 0.90 5.68
CA ALA A 81 9.14 0.22 4.39
C ALA A 81 8.75 1.20 3.28
N CYS A 82 7.85 2.13 3.56
CA CYS A 82 7.44 3.17 2.62
C CYS A 82 8.61 4.09 2.25
N ARG A 83 9.35 4.58 3.26
CA ARG A 83 10.50 5.45 3.03
C ARG A 83 11.53 4.78 2.13
N GLU A 84 11.87 3.53 2.44
CA GLU A 84 12.83 2.77 1.64
C GLU A 84 12.35 2.54 0.22
N TRP A 85 11.06 2.27 0.07
CA TRP A 85 10.43 2.05 -1.24
C TRP A 85 10.47 3.31 -2.10
N LEU A 86 10.14 4.45 -1.53
CA LEU A 86 10.19 5.74 -2.23
C LEU A 86 11.61 6.07 -2.66
N ASP A 87 12.59 5.88 -1.76
CA ASP A 87 13.99 6.18 -2.03
C ASP A 87 14.57 5.25 -3.10
N ARG A 88 14.33 3.95 -2.98
CA ARG A 88 14.85 2.94 -3.91
C ARG A 88 14.36 3.17 -5.34
N ASN A 89 13.10 3.56 -5.48
CA ASN A 89 12.49 3.77 -6.79
C ASN A 89 12.60 5.22 -7.27
N ASN A 90 13.07 6.09 -6.43
CA ASN A 90 13.14 7.53 -6.71
C ASN A 90 11.76 8.10 -7.11
N TYR A 91 10.71 7.63 -6.46
CA TYR A 91 9.35 8.10 -6.71
C TYR A 91 9.13 9.47 -6.09
N LYS A 92 8.42 10.34 -6.79
CA LYS A 92 7.98 11.63 -6.25
C LYS A 92 6.78 11.39 -5.35
N HIS A 93 6.70 12.14 -4.26
CA HIS A 93 5.57 11.98 -3.35
C HIS A 93 5.23 13.31 -2.67
N GLU A 94 3.95 13.43 -2.30
CA GLU A 94 3.42 14.54 -1.54
C GLU A 94 2.65 13.98 -0.36
N LEU A 95 3.08 14.30 0.85
CA LEU A 95 2.44 13.85 2.08
C LEU A 95 1.21 14.71 2.35
N LEU A 96 0.03 14.09 2.39
CA LEU A 96 -1.26 14.76 2.62
C LEU A 96 -1.67 14.73 4.08
N ARG A 97 -1.35 13.65 4.78
CA ARG A 97 -1.66 13.46 6.19
C ARG A 97 -0.47 12.79 6.87
N ASN A 98 -0.09 13.35 8.01
CA ASN A 98 1.03 12.85 8.80
C ASN A 98 0.59 12.72 10.27
N GLY A 99 -0.29 11.77 10.53
CA GLY A 99 -0.86 11.51 11.85
C GLY A 99 -0.67 10.05 12.25
N LEU A 100 -1.65 9.49 12.96
CA LEU A 100 -1.66 8.05 13.24
C LEU A 100 -1.68 7.28 11.92
N HIS A 101 -2.43 7.77 10.95
CA HIS A 101 -2.44 7.28 9.57
C HIS A 101 -1.60 8.18 8.70
N GLY A 102 -0.98 7.61 7.67
CA GLY A 102 -0.26 8.36 6.66
C GLY A 102 -1.02 8.33 5.34
N GLU A 103 -1.13 9.48 4.68
CA GLU A 103 -1.75 9.57 3.36
C GLU A 103 -0.83 10.38 2.45
N MET A 104 -0.66 9.91 1.24
CA MET A 104 0.22 10.57 0.27
C MET A 104 -0.21 10.31 -1.16
N ILE A 105 0.23 11.19 -2.03
CA ILE A 105 0.17 10.96 -3.47
C ILE A 105 1.57 10.58 -3.93
N VAL A 106 1.68 9.47 -4.65
CA VAL A 106 2.95 9.00 -5.19
C VAL A 106 2.88 9.05 -6.71
N THR A 107 3.90 9.60 -7.32
CA THR A 107 4.02 9.70 -8.78
C THR A 107 5.22 8.90 -9.25
N ARG A 108 4.95 8.04 -10.20
CA ARG A 108 5.95 7.16 -10.81
C ARG A 108 6.85 7.90 -11.77
#